data_be89f29fb34992055fad034fb3cbee28
#
_entry.id   be89f29fb34992055fad034fb3cbee28
#
_cell.length_a   1.000
_cell.length_b   1.000
_cell.length_c   1.000
_cell.angle_alpha   90.00
_cell.angle_beta   90.00
_cell.angle_gamma   90.00
#
_symmetry.space_group_name_H-M   'P 1'
#
loop_
_entity.id
_entity.type
_entity.pdbx_description
1 polymer ?
#
loop_
_entity_poly.entity_id
_entity_poly.type
_entity_poly.pdbx_seq_one_letter_code
_entity_poly.pdbx_strand_id
1 'polypeptide(L)'
;MDDRTSQIREGAGLDESRINQDFIDLMRKWSSPALFVIAGIVLAFWGYGQLQKRANAKVNRAFEEVANAVDYTVASPSPVTLRAIREQYGDIRGIAPMAALREADVYLNAAVRGVAPGAEPELDENNQPTGVYAEEDLLSDEDRAQMLDDAGRLYREVAGMTKEGKDWAIHHLGAQFGLAAVAESKGDAEAAKAAYAEAKQIAESEGFQLWVEIAEERMATVDEMIVPVELISKEALPKAPEPEVETPAEMPADDASAGEGEAGGASAEDAGESASEETPADEAPSEDPGADDGSGG
;
A
#
# COMPACT_ATOMS: atom_id res chain seq x y z
N MET A 1 -16.29 -23.11 93.45
CA MET A 1 -16.56 -21.81 92.83
C MET A 1 -15.25 -21.31 92.31
N ASP A 2 -15.04 -21.54 90.96
CA ASP A 2 -13.78 -21.24 90.27
C ASP A 2 -13.72 -19.78 89.87
N ASP A 3 -12.86 -19.06 90.57
CA ASP A 3 -12.48 -17.69 90.20
C ASP A 3 -11.36 -17.77 89.21
N ARG A 4 -11.74 -18.04 87.99
CA ARG A 4 -10.84 -17.79 86.83
C ARG A 4 -11.10 -16.41 86.32
N THR A 5 -10.65 -15.42 87.05
CA THR A 5 -10.47 -14.07 86.49
C THR A 5 -9.40 -14.09 85.44
N SER A 6 -9.89 -13.96 84.25
CA SER A 6 -9.07 -13.78 83.04
C SER A 6 -8.06 -12.66 83.27
N GLN A 7 -6.80 -13.00 83.39
CA GLN A 7 -5.70 -12.06 83.26
C GLN A 7 -5.71 -11.56 81.80
N ILE A 8 -6.44 -10.52 81.57
CA ILE A 8 -6.27 -9.70 80.38
C ILE A 8 -4.84 -9.15 80.48
N ARG A 9 -3.99 -9.59 79.61
CA ARG A 9 -2.60 -9.12 79.46
C ARG A 9 -2.65 -7.62 79.20
N GLU A 10 -2.56 -6.82 80.26
CA GLU A 10 -2.39 -5.37 80.17
C GLU A 10 -1.08 -5.13 79.46
N GLY A 11 -1.14 -4.73 78.14
CA GLY A 11 0.01 -4.46 77.33
C GLY A 11 -0.15 -4.88 75.87
N ALA A 12 -1.04 -5.84 75.54
CA ALA A 12 -1.19 -6.30 74.14
C ALA A 12 -1.80 -5.28 73.21
N GLY A 13 -2.50 -4.26 73.70
CA GLY A 13 -3.08 -3.19 72.92
C GLY A 13 -2.18 -1.95 72.74
N LEU A 14 -1.16 -1.81 73.59
CA LEU A 14 -0.28 -0.64 73.56
C LEU A 14 0.80 -0.76 72.48
N ASP A 15 1.27 -1.96 72.21
CA ASP A 15 2.25 -2.20 71.13
C ASP A 15 1.62 -2.08 69.76
N GLU A 16 0.38 -2.54 69.56
CA GLU A 16 -0.38 -2.33 68.31
C GLU A 16 -0.70 -0.85 68.08
N SER A 17 -0.95 -0.06 69.16
CA SER A 17 -1.20 1.37 69.00
C SER A 17 0.08 2.15 68.65
N ARG A 18 1.26 1.72 69.11
CA ARG A 18 2.54 2.32 68.78
C ARG A 18 2.95 2.06 67.32
N ILE A 19 2.78 0.81 66.88
CA ILE A 19 3.05 0.45 65.47
C ILE A 19 2.14 1.26 64.52
N ASN A 20 0.88 1.45 64.89
CA ASN A 20 -0.05 2.28 64.12
C ASN A 20 0.32 3.76 64.12
N GLN A 21 0.80 4.29 65.29
CA GLN A 21 1.22 5.69 65.36
C GLN A 21 2.51 5.95 64.55
N ASP A 22 3.50 5.08 64.67
CA ASP A 22 4.74 5.18 63.91
C ASP A 22 4.47 5.05 62.39
N PHE A 23 3.52 4.20 61.95
CA PHE A 23 3.09 4.10 60.59
C PHE A 23 2.34 5.33 60.11
N ILE A 24 1.46 5.91 60.93
CA ILE A 24 0.75 7.18 60.61
C ILE A 24 1.72 8.32 60.48
N ASP A 25 2.70 8.44 61.38
CA ASP A 25 3.72 9.48 61.31
C ASP A 25 4.66 9.31 60.13
N LEU A 26 5.05 8.10 59.79
CA LEU A 26 5.79 7.79 58.57
C LEU A 26 4.97 8.15 57.31
N MET A 27 3.72 7.78 57.25
CA MET A 27 2.82 8.11 56.15
C MET A 27 2.62 9.61 56.02
N ARG A 28 2.43 10.32 57.16
CA ARG A 28 2.26 11.78 57.16
C ARG A 28 3.51 12.52 56.71
N LYS A 29 4.70 12.04 57.08
CA LYS A 29 5.99 12.63 56.68
C LYS A 29 6.37 12.34 55.23
N TRP A 30 6.07 11.11 54.73
CA TRP A 30 6.53 10.65 53.42
C TRP A 30 5.44 10.65 52.35
N SER A 31 4.16 10.82 52.71
CA SER A 31 3.06 10.80 51.75
C SER A 31 3.20 11.87 50.69
N SER A 32 3.57 13.10 51.09
CA SER A 32 3.74 14.21 50.15
C SER A 32 4.91 13.97 49.17
N PRO A 33 6.15 13.69 49.61
CA PRO A 33 7.25 13.42 48.69
C PRO A 33 7.03 12.14 47.86
N ALA A 34 6.43 11.09 48.45
CA ALA A 34 6.11 9.87 47.69
C ALA A 34 5.08 10.13 46.59
N LEU A 35 4.05 10.92 46.84
CA LEU A 35 3.08 11.36 45.84
C LEU A 35 3.74 12.15 44.69
N PHE A 36 4.69 13.05 44.98
CA PHE A 36 5.43 13.78 43.95
C PHE A 36 6.30 12.86 43.11
N VAL A 37 6.95 11.85 43.70
CA VAL A 37 7.73 10.86 42.96
C VAL A 37 6.83 10.02 42.06
N ILE A 38 5.70 9.52 42.57
CA ILE A 38 4.72 8.77 41.77
C ILE A 38 4.17 9.64 40.62
N ALA A 39 3.77 10.88 40.92
CA ALA A 39 3.31 11.81 39.88
C ALA A 39 4.37 12.06 38.82
N GLY A 40 5.64 12.24 39.22
CA GLY A 40 6.78 12.38 38.31
C GLY A 40 6.97 11.14 37.39
N ILE A 41 6.87 9.94 37.95
CA ILE A 41 6.94 8.70 37.21
C ILE A 41 5.77 8.61 36.20
N VAL A 42 4.55 8.89 36.63
CA VAL A 42 3.36 8.86 35.76
C VAL A 42 3.50 9.86 34.60
N LEU A 43 3.94 11.08 34.90
CA LEU A 43 4.19 12.11 33.89
C LEU A 43 5.30 11.71 32.90
N ALA A 44 6.38 11.08 33.39
CA ALA A 44 7.45 10.56 32.55
C ALA A 44 6.95 9.46 31.61
N PHE A 45 6.18 8.50 32.13
CA PHE A 45 5.57 7.45 31.32
C PHE A 45 4.56 7.99 30.30
N TRP A 46 3.73 8.94 30.72
CA TRP A 46 2.77 9.59 29.82
C TRP A 46 3.49 10.38 28.70
N GLY A 47 4.50 11.17 29.06
CA GLY A 47 5.32 11.95 28.13
C GLY A 47 6.06 11.05 27.14
N TYR A 48 6.67 9.95 27.62
CA TYR A 48 7.31 8.95 26.77
C TYR A 48 6.31 8.31 25.79
N GLY A 49 5.11 7.94 26.28
CA GLY A 49 4.05 7.39 25.44
C GLY A 49 3.59 8.38 24.34
N GLN A 50 3.51 9.68 24.64
CA GLN A 50 3.17 10.71 23.65
C GLN A 50 4.26 10.90 22.59
N LEU A 51 5.54 10.87 22.99
CA LEU A 51 6.66 10.95 22.05
C LEU A 51 6.65 9.74 21.10
N GLN A 52 6.43 8.54 21.64
CA GLN A 52 6.37 7.33 20.84
C GLN A 52 5.15 7.32 19.87
N LYS A 53 3.98 7.80 20.33
CA LYS A 53 2.82 7.96 19.44
C LYS A 53 3.09 8.92 18.28
N ARG A 54 3.77 10.06 18.54
CA ARG A 54 4.15 11.01 17.48
C ARG A 54 5.16 10.40 16.50
N ALA A 55 6.14 9.66 16.99
CA ALA A 55 7.11 8.97 16.14
C ALA A 55 6.42 7.91 15.27
N ASN A 56 5.55 7.09 15.84
CA ASN A 56 4.79 6.09 15.10
C ASN A 56 3.83 6.73 14.09
N ALA A 57 3.18 7.85 14.43
CA ALA A 57 2.32 8.59 13.50
C ALA A 57 3.12 9.14 12.30
N LYS A 58 4.36 9.63 12.52
CA LYS A 58 5.24 10.05 11.42
C LYS A 58 5.59 8.89 10.51
N VAL A 59 5.94 7.74 11.08
CA VAL A 59 6.24 6.51 10.33
C VAL A 59 5.02 6.06 9.51
N ASN A 60 3.85 5.94 10.14
CA ASN A 60 2.63 5.51 9.47
C ASN A 60 2.28 6.45 8.31
N ARG A 61 2.33 7.76 8.53
CA ARG A 61 2.09 8.75 7.47
C ARG A 61 3.05 8.58 6.30
N ALA A 62 4.35 8.36 6.57
CA ALA A 62 5.33 8.17 5.51
C ALA A 62 5.03 6.95 4.63
N PHE A 63 4.65 5.82 5.24
CA PHE A 63 4.23 4.63 4.50
C PHE A 63 2.92 4.85 3.73
N GLU A 64 1.98 5.56 4.32
CA GLU A 64 0.70 5.91 3.70
C GLU A 64 0.89 6.83 2.49
N GLU A 65 1.76 7.83 2.59
CA GLU A 65 2.10 8.71 1.46
C GLU A 65 2.78 7.95 0.32
N VAL A 66 3.69 7.00 0.60
CA VAL A 66 4.26 6.14 -0.46
C VAL A 66 3.19 5.26 -1.09
N ALA A 67 2.32 4.65 -0.28
CA ALA A 67 1.24 3.80 -0.79
C ALA A 67 0.29 4.59 -1.70
N ASN A 68 -0.13 5.79 -1.27
CA ASN A 68 -1.01 6.66 -2.06
C ASN A 68 -0.34 7.16 -3.35
N ALA A 69 0.98 7.42 -3.33
CA ALA A 69 1.73 7.89 -4.49
C ALA A 69 1.84 6.86 -5.62
N VAL A 70 1.58 5.58 -5.33
CA VAL A 70 1.60 4.48 -6.32
C VAL A 70 0.22 3.88 -6.57
N ASP A 71 -0.82 4.39 -5.94
CA ASP A 71 -2.19 3.92 -6.11
C ASP A 71 -2.84 4.58 -7.31
N TYR A 72 -2.96 3.83 -8.40
CA TYR A 72 -3.61 4.27 -9.64
C TYR A 72 -5.09 4.63 -9.50
N THR A 73 -5.73 4.25 -8.40
CA THR A 73 -7.12 4.63 -8.12
C THR A 73 -7.23 6.05 -7.57
N VAL A 74 -6.13 6.58 -7.03
CA VAL A 74 -6.05 7.93 -6.47
C VAL A 74 -5.52 8.92 -7.49
N ALA A 75 -4.39 8.59 -8.13
CA ALA A 75 -3.77 9.39 -9.20
C ALA A 75 -2.74 8.55 -9.97
N SER A 76 -2.38 8.99 -11.17
CA SER A 76 -1.27 8.37 -11.90
C SER A 76 0.04 8.57 -11.14
N PRO A 77 0.85 7.52 -10.90
CA PRO A 77 2.09 7.62 -10.17
C PRO A 77 3.06 8.63 -10.80
N SER A 78 3.59 9.52 -9.96
CA SER A 78 4.52 10.56 -10.38
C SER A 78 5.91 10.38 -9.77
N PRO A 79 6.98 10.34 -10.58
CA PRO A 79 8.35 10.28 -10.06
C PRO A 79 8.69 11.47 -9.14
N VAL A 80 8.12 12.64 -9.43
CA VAL A 80 8.36 13.86 -8.63
C VAL A 80 7.81 13.72 -7.22
N THR A 81 6.59 13.17 -7.09
CA THR A 81 5.97 12.92 -5.77
C THR A 81 6.79 11.91 -4.96
N LEU A 82 7.21 10.81 -5.58
CA LEU A 82 8.01 9.77 -4.91
C LEU A 82 9.39 10.31 -4.47
N ARG A 83 10.01 11.16 -5.29
CA ARG A 83 11.26 11.86 -4.91
C ARG A 83 11.05 12.80 -3.73
N ALA A 84 9.97 13.58 -3.72
CA ALA A 84 9.65 14.46 -2.59
C ALA A 84 9.42 13.68 -1.30
N ILE A 85 8.72 12.54 -1.35
CA ILE A 85 8.53 11.64 -0.21
C ILE A 85 9.88 11.11 0.29
N ARG A 86 10.77 10.69 -0.61
CA ARG A 86 12.12 10.22 -0.27
C ARG A 86 12.94 11.30 0.44
N GLU A 87 12.86 12.54 -0.02
CA GLU A 87 13.56 13.67 0.60
C GLU A 87 12.96 14.04 1.96
N GLN A 88 11.64 14.04 2.07
CA GLN A 88 10.92 14.42 3.30
C GLN A 88 11.05 13.38 4.42
N TYR A 89 11.03 12.11 4.08
CA TYR A 89 10.99 10.98 5.03
C TYR A 89 12.22 10.08 4.96
N GLY A 90 13.32 10.56 4.38
CA GLY A 90 14.54 9.77 4.23
C GLY A 90 15.20 9.34 5.52
N ASP A 91 14.88 10.02 6.65
CA ASP A 91 15.30 9.67 8.01
C ASP A 91 14.51 8.47 8.60
N ILE A 92 13.38 8.10 7.97
CA ILE A 92 12.57 6.96 8.39
C ILE A 92 13.08 5.69 7.71
N ARG A 93 13.50 4.73 8.52
CA ARG A 93 14.05 3.47 8.04
C ARG A 93 13.10 2.77 7.06
N GLY A 94 13.58 2.45 5.88
CA GLY A 94 12.85 1.76 4.83
C GLY A 94 12.13 2.67 3.83
N ILE A 95 11.84 3.91 4.17
CA ILE A 95 11.12 4.82 3.25
C ILE A 95 12.00 5.22 2.06
N ALA A 96 13.25 5.63 2.30
CA ALA A 96 14.11 6.06 1.22
C ALA A 96 14.33 4.98 0.13
N PRO A 97 14.73 3.73 0.46
CA PRO A 97 14.88 2.68 -0.54
C PRO A 97 13.53 2.27 -1.15
N MET A 98 12.43 2.25 -0.38
CA MET A 98 11.12 1.92 -0.91
C MET A 98 10.62 2.95 -1.91
N ALA A 99 10.69 4.24 -1.58
CA ALA A 99 10.28 5.32 -2.48
C ALA A 99 11.16 5.37 -3.75
N ALA A 100 12.48 5.12 -3.61
CA ALA A 100 13.38 5.04 -4.76
C ALA A 100 13.07 3.85 -5.68
N LEU A 101 12.73 2.67 -5.13
CA LEU A 101 12.26 1.53 -5.91
C LEU A 101 10.98 1.89 -6.68
N ARG A 102 10.01 2.51 -6.01
CA ARG A 102 8.76 2.92 -6.66
C ARG A 102 8.98 3.99 -7.73
N GLU A 103 9.88 4.96 -7.49
CA GLU A 103 10.28 5.95 -8.50
C GLU A 103 10.90 5.24 -9.73
N ALA A 104 11.76 4.24 -9.51
CA ALA A 104 12.35 3.45 -10.58
C ALA A 104 11.30 2.62 -11.33
N ASP A 105 10.36 2.00 -10.61
CA ASP A 105 9.24 1.26 -11.21
C ASP A 105 8.39 2.14 -12.13
N VAL A 106 8.14 3.40 -11.75
CA VAL A 106 7.39 4.37 -12.59
C VAL A 106 8.14 4.66 -13.88
N TYR A 107 9.45 4.92 -13.83
CA TYR A 107 10.26 5.16 -15.04
C TYR A 107 10.33 3.91 -15.93
N LEU A 108 10.54 2.72 -15.35
CA LEU A 108 10.55 1.48 -16.10
C LEU A 108 9.22 1.22 -16.80
N ASN A 109 8.10 1.38 -16.09
CA ASN A 109 6.77 1.22 -16.67
C ASN A 109 6.50 2.23 -17.79
N ALA A 110 6.90 3.50 -17.63
CA ALA A 110 6.78 4.51 -18.64
C ALA A 110 7.53 4.11 -19.91
N ALA A 111 8.79 3.67 -19.79
CA ALA A 111 9.60 3.20 -20.89
C ALA A 111 8.99 1.98 -21.61
N VAL A 112 8.52 1.00 -20.85
CA VAL A 112 7.89 -0.22 -21.42
C VAL A 112 6.58 0.09 -22.14
N ARG A 113 5.75 0.94 -21.56
CA ARG A 113 4.47 1.35 -22.16
C ARG A 113 4.63 2.36 -23.30
N GLY A 114 5.74 3.05 -23.36
CA GLY A 114 5.97 4.14 -24.32
C GLY A 114 5.16 5.40 -24.02
N VAL A 115 4.75 5.62 -22.76
CA VAL A 115 3.88 6.71 -22.32
C VAL A 115 4.51 7.44 -21.15
N ALA A 116 4.47 8.76 -21.16
CA ALA A 116 5.07 9.61 -20.11
C ALA A 116 4.49 9.30 -18.70
N PRO A 117 5.33 9.41 -17.65
CA PRO A 117 4.84 9.22 -16.28
C PRO A 117 3.77 10.26 -15.94
N GLY A 118 2.65 9.80 -15.39
CA GLY A 118 1.54 10.67 -15.03
C GLY A 118 0.55 10.97 -16.14
N ALA A 119 0.79 10.49 -17.37
CA ALA A 119 -0.17 10.63 -18.48
C ALA A 119 -1.45 9.85 -18.19
N GLU A 120 -2.58 10.44 -18.53
CA GLU A 120 -3.90 9.86 -18.37
C GLU A 120 -4.47 9.47 -19.75
N PRO A 121 -5.07 8.26 -19.86
CA PRO A 121 -5.71 7.88 -21.11
C PRO A 121 -6.96 8.71 -21.37
N GLU A 122 -7.31 8.90 -22.65
CA GLU A 122 -8.57 9.49 -23.06
C GLU A 122 -9.74 8.66 -22.50
N LEU A 123 -10.81 9.35 -22.11
CA LEU A 123 -12.01 8.71 -21.61
C LEU A 123 -13.06 8.62 -22.71
N ASP A 124 -13.82 7.53 -22.73
CA ASP A 124 -14.97 7.35 -23.60
C ASP A 124 -16.22 8.12 -23.09
N GLU A 125 -17.32 8.01 -23.83
CA GLU A 125 -18.62 8.64 -23.46
C GLU A 125 -19.18 8.15 -22.11
N ASN A 126 -18.71 6.99 -21.61
CA ASN A 126 -19.11 6.41 -20.34
C ASN A 126 -18.08 6.69 -19.23
N ASN A 127 -17.14 7.60 -19.48
CA ASN A 127 -16.06 7.94 -18.54
C ASN A 127 -15.11 6.74 -18.25
N GLN A 128 -14.96 5.81 -19.23
CA GLN A 128 -14.06 4.68 -19.13
C GLN A 128 -12.77 4.96 -19.92
N PRO A 129 -11.58 4.57 -19.42
CA PRO A 129 -10.33 4.76 -20.12
C PRO A 129 -10.28 3.96 -21.42
N THR A 130 -10.02 4.63 -22.52
CA THR A 130 -9.93 4.04 -23.87
C THR A 130 -8.61 3.32 -24.13
N GLY A 131 -7.59 3.60 -23.32
CA GLY A 131 -6.21 3.16 -23.56
C GLY A 131 -5.48 3.98 -24.63
N VAL A 132 -6.12 5.01 -25.21
CA VAL A 132 -5.51 5.97 -26.11
C VAL A 132 -4.95 7.12 -25.28
N TYR A 133 -3.76 7.61 -25.64
CA TYR A 133 -3.07 8.72 -24.99
C TYR A 133 -2.87 9.85 -26.00
N ALA A 134 -2.77 11.09 -25.51
CA ALA A 134 -2.44 12.23 -26.32
C ALA A 134 -1.05 12.05 -26.95
N GLU A 135 -0.84 12.59 -28.18
CA GLU A 135 0.42 12.42 -28.92
C GLU A 135 1.61 13.00 -28.13
N GLU A 136 1.39 14.07 -27.37
CA GLU A 136 2.38 14.70 -26.50
C GLU A 136 2.80 13.83 -25.31
N ASP A 137 1.99 12.86 -24.91
CA ASP A 137 2.26 11.91 -23.83
C ASP A 137 3.00 10.66 -24.32
N LEU A 138 3.12 10.47 -25.62
CA LEU A 138 3.86 9.34 -26.19
C LEU A 138 5.36 9.61 -26.14
N LEU A 139 6.11 8.64 -25.60
CA LEU A 139 7.57 8.75 -25.52
C LEU A 139 8.25 8.42 -26.85
N SER A 140 9.19 9.28 -27.26
CA SER A 140 10.13 8.93 -28.34
C SER A 140 11.09 7.81 -27.88
N ASP A 141 11.80 7.20 -28.81
CA ASP A 141 12.83 6.19 -28.50
C ASP A 141 13.95 6.77 -27.62
N GLU A 142 14.30 8.05 -27.80
CA GLU A 142 15.28 8.74 -26.97
C GLU A 142 14.76 8.92 -25.52
N ASP A 143 13.51 9.36 -25.37
CA ASP A 143 12.87 9.53 -24.06
C ASP A 143 12.74 8.18 -23.34
N ARG A 144 12.37 7.12 -24.06
CA ARG A 144 12.31 5.74 -23.49
C ARG A 144 13.68 5.28 -23.01
N ALA A 145 14.73 5.51 -23.79
CA ALA A 145 16.09 5.18 -23.36
C ALA A 145 16.49 5.96 -22.11
N GLN A 146 16.14 7.25 -22.02
CA GLN A 146 16.39 8.08 -20.86
C GLN A 146 15.65 7.57 -19.62
N MET A 147 14.36 7.17 -19.76
CA MET A 147 13.59 6.57 -18.65
C MET A 147 14.22 5.28 -18.15
N LEU A 148 14.71 4.40 -19.04
CA LEU A 148 15.43 3.19 -18.67
C LEU A 148 16.75 3.48 -17.93
N ASP A 149 17.46 4.53 -18.33
CA ASP A 149 18.68 4.95 -17.65
C ASP A 149 18.41 5.49 -16.25
N ASP A 150 17.34 6.29 -16.09
CA ASP A 150 16.91 6.82 -14.80
C ASP A 150 16.42 5.71 -13.87
N ALA A 151 15.63 4.76 -14.37
CA ALA A 151 15.24 3.57 -13.62
C ALA A 151 16.47 2.76 -13.15
N GLY A 152 17.39 2.46 -14.08
CA GLY A 152 18.60 1.70 -13.76
C GLY A 152 19.52 2.43 -12.78
N ARG A 153 19.57 3.75 -12.81
CA ARG A 153 20.31 4.55 -11.83
C ARG A 153 19.72 4.41 -10.44
N LEU A 154 18.39 4.51 -10.30
CA LEU A 154 17.68 4.39 -9.02
C LEU A 154 17.79 2.97 -8.43
N TYR A 155 17.61 1.93 -9.24
CA TYR A 155 17.80 0.56 -8.78
C TYR A 155 19.23 0.30 -8.29
N ARG A 156 20.25 0.82 -8.97
CA ARG A 156 21.66 0.73 -8.51
C ARG A 156 21.88 1.51 -7.22
N GLU A 157 21.26 2.67 -7.06
CA GLU A 157 21.31 3.45 -5.82
C GLU A 157 20.72 2.63 -4.66
N VAL A 158 19.54 2.01 -4.85
CA VAL A 158 18.93 1.15 -3.82
C VAL A 158 19.77 -0.08 -3.54
N ALA A 159 20.28 -0.77 -4.57
CA ALA A 159 21.18 -1.92 -4.37
C ALA A 159 22.41 -1.53 -3.55
N GLY A 160 22.99 -0.35 -3.78
CA GLY A 160 24.10 0.17 -3.00
C GLY A 160 23.74 0.46 -1.55
N MET A 161 22.59 1.10 -1.30
CA MET A 161 22.11 1.43 0.05
C MET A 161 21.74 0.21 0.88
N THR A 162 21.31 -0.87 0.23
CA THR A 162 20.71 -2.05 0.89
C THR A 162 21.62 -3.27 0.90
N LYS A 163 22.85 -3.15 0.41
CA LYS A 163 23.81 -4.25 0.29
C LYS A 163 24.15 -4.88 1.62
N GLU A 164 24.19 -4.10 2.70
CA GLU A 164 24.59 -4.56 4.02
C GLU A 164 23.37 -4.60 4.96
N GLY A 165 23.15 -5.75 5.56
CA GLY A 165 22.15 -5.98 6.61
C GLY A 165 20.90 -6.75 6.15
N LYS A 166 20.56 -7.76 6.95
CA LYS A 166 19.43 -8.67 6.69
C LYS A 166 18.08 -7.96 6.57
N ASP A 167 17.90 -6.87 7.31
CA ASP A 167 16.65 -6.12 7.31
C ASP A 167 16.34 -5.43 5.96
N TRP A 168 17.32 -5.39 5.05
CA TRP A 168 17.22 -4.73 3.75
C TRP A 168 17.11 -5.71 2.57
N ALA A 169 17.19 -7.01 2.85
CA ALA A 169 17.27 -8.04 1.81
C ALA A 169 16.13 -7.93 0.77
N ILE A 170 14.91 -7.63 1.20
CA ILE A 170 13.78 -7.51 0.27
C ILE A 170 13.91 -6.30 -0.67
N HIS A 171 14.48 -5.17 -0.19
CA HIS A 171 14.73 -4.01 -1.03
C HIS A 171 15.90 -4.26 -1.98
N HIS A 172 16.95 -4.94 -1.50
CA HIS A 172 18.08 -5.33 -2.33
C HIS A 172 17.65 -6.29 -3.44
N LEU A 173 16.84 -7.29 -3.07
CA LEU A 173 16.27 -8.24 -4.01
C LEU A 173 15.42 -7.53 -5.08
N GLY A 174 14.51 -6.62 -4.65
CA GLY A 174 13.70 -5.81 -5.57
C GLY A 174 14.54 -4.96 -6.52
N ALA A 175 15.64 -4.38 -6.02
CA ALA A 175 16.56 -3.60 -6.85
C ALA A 175 17.26 -4.47 -7.91
N GLN A 176 17.67 -5.71 -7.58
CA GLN A 176 18.29 -6.62 -8.54
C GLN A 176 17.32 -7.09 -9.61
N PHE A 177 16.07 -7.42 -9.24
CA PHE A 177 15.02 -7.72 -10.22
C PHE A 177 14.72 -6.52 -11.11
N GLY A 178 14.70 -5.30 -10.56
CA GLY A 178 14.54 -4.08 -11.33
C GLY A 178 15.69 -3.84 -12.32
N LEU A 179 16.94 -4.08 -11.92
CA LEU A 179 18.09 -4.01 -12.81
C LEU A 179 18.01 -5.02 -13.94
N ALA A 180 17.57 -6.24 -13.64
CA ALA A 180 17.35 -7.27 -14.65
C ALA A 180 16.28 -6.84 -15.66
N ALA A 181 15.15 -6.30 -15.20
CA ALA A 181 14.08 -5.82 -16.05
C ALA A 181 14.51 -4.63 -16.95
N VAL A 182 15.34 -3.73 -16.43
CA VAL A 182 15.96 -2.65 -17.25
C VAL A 182 16.87 -3.24 -18.31
N ALA A 183 17.68 -4.24 -17.99
CA ALA A 183 18.57 -4.90 -18.94
C ALA A 183 17.78 -5.65 -20.03
N GLU A 184 16.73 -6.38 -19.66
CA GLU A 184 15.80 -7.02 -20.61
C GLU A 184 15.19 -5.98 -21.57
N SER A 185 14.71 -4.86 -21.01
CA SER A 185 14.12 -3.77 -21.83
C SER A 185 15.11 -3.12 -22.79
N LYS A 186 16.40 -3.20 -22.48
CA LYS A 186 17.50 -2.75 -23.36
C LYS A 186 18.01 -3.83 -24.31
N GLY A 187 17.52 -5.06 -24.21
CA GLY A 187 18.02 -6.20 -24.98
C GLY A 187 19.37 -6.73 -24.54
N ASP A 188 19.82 -6.43 -23.31
CA ASP A 188 21.10 -6.87 -22.76
C ASP A 188 20.92 -8.14 -21.90
N ALA A 189 20.93 -9.30 -22.57
CA ALA A 189 20.75 -10.59 -21.92
C ALA A 189 21.81 -10.88 -20.85
N GLU A 190 23.06 -10.51 -21.09
CA GLU A 190 24.14 -10.80 -20.16
C GLU A 190 24.02 -10.00 -18.87
N ALA A 191 23.66 -8.71 -18.99
CA ALA A 191 23.39 -7.88 -17.82
C ALA A 191 22.15 -8.37 -17.05
N ALA A 192 21.08 -8.81 -17.75
CA ALA A 192 19.88 -9.35 -17.13
C ALA A 192 20.20 -10.63 -16.34
N LYS A 193 20.92 -11.60 -16.96
CA LYS A 193 21.34 -12.83 -16.28
C LYS A 193 22.22 -12.55 -15.05
N ALA A 194 23.14 -11.59 -15.14
CA ALA A 194 23.98 -11.22 -14.02
C ALA A 194 23.15 -10.68 -12.83
N ALA A 195 22.19 -9.82 -13.11
CA ALA A 195 21.29 -9.27 -12.08
C ALA A 195 20.37 -10.34 -11.46
N TYR A 196 19.83 -11.26 -12.25
CA TYR A 196 19.05 -12.40 -11.75
C TYR A 196 19.91 -13.37 -10.92
N ALA A 197 21.16 -13.60 -11.30
CA ALA A 197 22.08 -14.45 -10.52
C ALA A 197 22.37 -13.84 -9.13
N GLU A 198 22.53 -12.52 -9.04
CA GLU A 198 22.69 -11.83 -7.76
C GLU A 198 21.39 -11.87 -6.94
N ALA A 199 20.23 -11.63 -7.59
CA ALA A 199 18.93 -11.78 -6.94
C ALA A 199 18.72 -13.19 -6.37
N LYS A 200 19.06 -14.24 -7.12
CA LYS A 200 19.04 -15.63 -6.67
C LYS A 200 19.89 -15.83 -5.43
N GLN A 201 21.15 -15.35 -5.44
CA GLN A 201 22.06 -15.49 -4.30
C GLN A 201 21.52 -14.82 -3.03
N ILE A 202 20.92 -13.63 -3.15
CA ILE A 202 20.26 -12.94 -2.04
C ILE A 202 19.09 -13.78 -1.52
N ALA A 203 18.21 -14.25 -2.43
CA ALA A 203 17.05 -15.05 -2.08
C ALA A 203 17.42 -16.36 -1.38
N GLU A 204 18.48 -17.06 -1.84
CA GLU A 204 19.01 -18.26 -1.19
C GLU A 204 19.51 -17.98 0.22
N SER A 205 20.27 -16.89 0.41
CA SER A 205 20.85 -16.53 1.70
C SER A 205 19.80 -16.19 2.77
N GLU A 206 18.65 -15.68 2.35
CA GLU A 206 17.55 -15.26 3.23
C GLU A 206 16.39 -16.29 3.29
N GLY A 207 16.50 -17.38 2.53
CA GLY A 207 15.49 -18.45 2.51
C GLY A 207 14.20 -18.10 1.74
N PHE A 208 14.27 -17.20 0.78
CA PHE A 208 13.15 -16.77 -0.06
C PHE A 208 12.97 -17.71 -1.26
N GLN A 209 12.56 -18.94 -1.03
CA GLN A 209 12.54 -20.01 -2.03
C GLN A 209 11.80 -19.64 -3.32
N LEU A 210 10.64 -18.98 -3.23
CA LEU A 210 9.87 -18.53 -4.39
C LEU A 210 10.70 -17.59 -5.31
N TRP A 211 11.47 -16.70 -4.71
CA TRP A 211 12.30 -15.76 -5.48
C TRP A 211 13.51 -16.43 -6.12
N VAL A 212 14.01 -17.51 -5.54
CA VAL A 212 15.04 -18.37 -6.17
C VAL A 212 14.48 -18.99 -7.44
N GLU A 213 13.30 -19.60 -7.37
CA GLU A 213 12.64 -20.24 -8.52
C GLU A 213 12.34 -19.21 -9.64
N ILE A 214 11.83 -18.04 -9.29
CA ILE A 214 11.58 -16.95 -10.26
C ILE A 214 12.89 -16.51 -10.94
N ALA A 215 13.95 -16.32 -10.18
CA ALA A 215 15.24 -15.90 -10.75
C ALA A 215 15.83 -16.97 -11.70
N GLU A 216 15.73 -18.24 -11.34
CA GLU A 216 16.15 -19.37 -12.18
C GLU A 216 15.36 -19.45 -13.49
N GLU A 217 14.04 -19.34 -13.43
CA GLU A 217 13.16 -19.34 -14.59
C GLU A 217 13.50 -18.18 -15.53
N ARG A 218 13.66 -16.97 -14.97
CA ARG A 218 14.02 -15.79 -15.76
C ARG A 218 15.39 -15.93 -16.42
N MET A 219 16.42 -16.40 -15.72
CA MET A 219 17.72 -16.67 -16.32
C MET A 219 17.67 -17.67 -17.47
N ALA A 220 16.80 -18.67 -17.38
CA ALA A 220 16.66 -19.68 -18.43
C ALA A 220 15.96 -19.15 -19.69
N THR A 221 15.04 -18.20 -19.55
CA THR A 221 14.17 -17.73 -20.63
C THR A 221 14.59 -16.38 -21.22
N VAL A 222 15.49 -15.64 -20.58
CA VAL A 222 15.84 -14.26 -20.98
C VAL A 222 16.31 -14.16 -22.44
N ASP A 223 17.08 -15.12 -22.95
CA ASP A 223 17.57 -15.08 -24.33
C ASP A 223 16.42 -15.17 -25.36
N GLU A 224 15.34 -15.86 -25.01
CA GLU A 224 14.16 -15.97 -25.87
C GLU A 224 13.26 -14.74 -25.76
N MET A 225 13.19 -14.13 -24.56
CA MET A 225 12.34 -12.97 -24.30
C MET A 225 12.81 -11.69 -24.92
N ILE A 226 14.12 -11.48 -25.08
CA ILE A 226 14.68 -10.24 -25.67
C ILE A 226 14.71 -10.26 -27.21
N VAL A 227 14.36 -11.39 -27.83
CA VAL A 227 14.29 -11.45 -29.30
C VAL A 227 13.11 -10.58 -29.78
N PRO A 228 13.36 -9.59 -30.65
CA PRO A 228 12.27 -8.77 -31.20
C PRO A 228 11.24 -9.64 -31.91
N VAL A 229 9.97 -9.51 -31.54
CA VAL A 229 8.86 -10.16 -32.22
C VAL A 229 8.58 -9.40 -33.52
N GLU A 230 8.78 -10.04 -34.69
CA GLU A 230 8.31 -9.48 -35.95
C GLU A 230 6.77 -9.51 -35.98
N LEU A 231 6.16 -8.35 -35.90
CA LEU A 231 4.73 -8.20 -36.09
C LEU A 231 4.39 -8.44 -37.56
N ILE A 232 3.42 -9.30 -37.81
CA ILE A 232 2.87 -9.54 -39.15
C ILE A 232 2.26 -8.22 -39.64
N SER A 233 2.65 -7.78 -40.85
CA SER A 233 2.09 -6.56 -41.45
C SER A 233 0.57 -6.66 -41.57
N LYS A 234 -0.15 -5.55 -41.47
CA LYS A 234 -1.61 -5.49 -41.57
C LYS A 234 -2.15 -6.13 -42.84
N GLU A 235 -1.36 -6.06 -43.94
CA GLU A 235 -1.67 -6.64 -45.23
C GLU A 235 -1.57 -8.17 -45.26
N ALA A 236 -0.73 -8.72 -44.37
CA ALA A 236 -0.53 -10.17 -44.22
C ALA A 236 -1.49 -10.83 -43.21
N LEU A 237 -2.29 -10.04 -42.50
CA LEU A 237 -3.32 -10.56 -41.58
C LEU A 237 -4.38 -11.30 -42.41
N PRO A 238 -4.85 -12.49 -41.98
CA PRO A 238 -5.99 -13.15 -42.57
C PRO A 238 -7.18 -12.19 -42.59
N LYS A 239 -7.78 -12.01 -43.79
CA LYS A 239 -9.03 -11.26 -43.88
C LYS A 239 -10.06 -11.91 -42.98
N ALA A 240 -10.72 -11.11 -42.17
CA ALA A 240 -11.87 -11.60 -41.42
C ALA A 240 -12.87 -12.23 -42.41
N PRO A 241 -13.44 -13.38 -42.11
CA PRO A 241 -14.48 -13.94 -42.93
C PRO A 241 -15.57 -12.87 -43.14
N GLU A 242 -15.88 -12.59 -44.41
CA GLU A 242 -16.98 -11.67 -44.71
C GLU A 242 -18.23 -12.26 -44.01
N PRO A 243 -18.98 -11.46 -43.28
CA PRO A 243 -20.23 -11.95 -42.69
C PRO A 243 -21.10 -12.50 -43.82
N GLU A 244 -21.42 -13.77 -43.76
CA GLU A 244 -22.44 -14.34 -44.66
C GLU A 244 -23.68 -13.46 -44.45
N VAL A 245 -23.96 -12.60 -45.43
CA VAL A 245 -25.22 -11.92 -45.51
C VAL A 245 -26.27 -12.99 -45.76
N GLU A 246 -26.90 -13.46 -44.68
CA GLU A 246 -28.09 -14.29 -44.82
C GLU A 246 -29.07 -13.48 -45.68
N THR A 247 -29.17 -13.85 -46.93
CA THR A 247 -30.23 -13.36 -47.82
C THR A 247 -31.55 -13.65 -47.10
N PRO A 248 -32.39 -12.61 -46.87
CA PRO A 248 -33.68 -12.88 -46.25
C PRO A 248 -34.41 -13.93 -47.09
N ALA A 249 -34.67 -15.09 -46.48
CA ALA A 249 -35.50 -16.12 -47.11
C ALA A 249 -36.79 -15.42 -47.54
N GLU A 250 -37.06 -15.41 -48.87
CA GLU A 250 -38.38 -15.04 -49.42
C GLU A 250 -39.44 -15.78 -48.61
N MET A 251 -40.16 -15.07 -47.80
CA MET A 251 -41.36 -15.59 -47.16
C MET A 251 -42.38 -15.90 -48.27
N PRO A 252 -42.84 -17.13 -48.40
CA PRO A 252 -43.97 -17.40 -49.30
C PRO A 252 -45.17 -16.64 -48.78
N ALA A 253 -45.71 -15.79 -49.67
CA ALA A 253 -47.02 -15.19 -49.46
C ALA A 253 -48.07 -16.30 -49.51
N ASP A 254 -48.64 -16.67 -48.38
CA ASP A 254 -49.88 -17.50 -48.37
C ASP A 254 -50.83 -16.97 -47.30
N ASP A 255 -51.86 -16.42 -47.86
CA ASP A 255 -53.29 -16.60 -47.58
C ASP A 255 -53.84 -16.17 -46.23
N ALA A 256 -54.64 -15.16 -46.37
CA ALA A 256 -55.55 -14.66 -45.34
C ALA A 256 -56.57 -15.78 -44.93
N SER A 257 -56.55 -16.14 -43.65
CA SER A 257 -57.76 -16.68 -43.03
C SER A 257 -57.97 -16.11 -41.65
N ALA A 258 -59.08 -15.46 -41.52
CA ALA A 258 -59.66 -14.94 -40.29
C ALA A 258 -59.87 -16.06 -39.25
N GLY A 259 -59.56 -15.76 -38.01
CA GLY A 259 -59.84 -16.58 -36.85
C GLY A 259 -59.91 -15.72 -35.59
N GLU A 260 -61.15 -15.30 -35.29
CA GLU A 260 -61.50 -14.72 -33.98
C GLU A 260 -61.37 -15.79 -32.89
N GLY A 261 -60.91 -15.42 -31.70
CA GLY A 261 -60.91 -16.29 -30.53
C GLY A 261 -60.20 -15.69 -29.34
N GLU A 262 -60.92 -14.92 -28.57
CA GLU A 262 -61.20 -14.95 -27.14
C GLU A 262 -60.02 -15.26 -26.17
N ALA A 263 -59.77 -14.26 -25.35
CA ALA A 263 -59.85 -14.19 -23.89
C ALA A 263 -59.34 -15.34 -23.02
N GLY A 264 -58.52 -14.98 -22.06
CA GLY A 264 -58.22 -15.70 -20.82
C GLY A 264 -56.76 -15.58 -20.50
N GLY A 265 -56.33 -14.87 -19.53
CA GLY A 265 -56.74 -14.83 -18.17
C GLY A 265 -55.59 -15.26 -17.28
N ALA A 266 -55.23 -14.39 -16.37
CA ALA A 266 -54.65 -14.68 -15.05
C ALA A 266 -53.17 -15.05 -14.91
N SER A 267 -52.42 -14.16 -14.33
CA SER A 267 -52.02 -14.25 -12.88
C SER A 267 -50.76 -15.06 -12.58
N ALA A 268 -49.84 -14.43 -11.97
CA ALA A 268 -49.13 -14.62 -10.68
C ALA A 268 -47.73 -14.00 -10.78
N GLU A 269 -47.47 -12.90 -10.11
CA GLU A 269 -46.91 -12.80 -8.78
C GLU A 269 -45.73 -13.76 -8.58
N ASP A 270 -44.51 -13.19 -8.56
CA ASP A 270 -43.57 -13.49 -7.47
C ASP A 270 -42.69 -12.27 -7.19
N ALA A 271 -42.82 -11.82 -5.93
CA ALA A 271 -42.07 -10.73 -5.33
C ALA A 271 -40.73 -11.26 -4.82
N GLY A 272 -39.65 -10.69 -5.31
CA GLY A 272 -38.33 -10.85 -4.73
C GLY A 272 -37.90 -9.56 -4.03
N GLU A 273 -38.26 -9.45 -2.77
CA GLU A 273 -37.86 -8.46 -1.80
C GLU A 273 -36.38 -8.61 -1.50
N SER A 274 -35.57 -7.62 -1.88
CA SER A 274 -34.19 -7.48 -1.39
C SER A 274 -34.12 -6.29 -0.48
N ALA A 275 -34.02 -6.59 0.82
CA ALA A 275 -33.85 -5.65 1.91
C ALA A 275 -32.52 -4.90 1.78
N SER A 276 -32.59 -3.59 1.68
CA SER A 276 -31.49 -2.67 1.87
C SER A 276 -31.32 -2.44 3.38
N GLU A 277 -30.18 -2.88 3.89
CA GLU A 277 -29.74 -2.69 5.27
C GLU A 277 -29.16 -1.26 5.40
N GLU A 278 -29.92 -0.40 6.07
CA GLU A 278 -29.49 0.94 6.50
C GLU A 278 -28.44 0.81 7.60
N THR A 279 -27.23 1.35 7.36
CA THR A 279 -26.22 1.58 8.40
C THR A 279 -26.46 2.98 9.00
N PRO A 280 -26.58 3.12 10.33
CA PRO A 280 -26.77 4.43 10.95
C PRO A 280 -25.48 5.24 10.94
N ALA A 281 -25.61 6.49 10.54
CA ALA A 281 -24.58 7.52 10.62
C ALA A 281 -24.24 7.79 12.10
N ASP A 282 -22.95 7.65 12.43
CA ASP A 282 -22.39 8.05 13.71
C ASP A 282 -22.04 9.54 13.65
N GLU A 283 -22.72 10.31 14.51
CA GLU A 283 -22.53 11.75 14.67
C GLU A 283 -21.16 12.03 15.31
N ALA A 284 -20.31 12.77 14.60
CA ALA A 284 -19.12 13.38 15.16
C ALA A 284 -19.47 14.65 15.93
N PRO A 285 -18.98 14.86 17.16
CA PRO A 285 -19.16 16.12 17.87
C PRO A 285 -18.24 17.20 17.28
N SER A 286 -18.85 18.29 16.85
CA SER A 286 -18.22 19.55 16.49
C SER A 286 -17.62 20.20 17.73
N GLU A 287 -16.27 20.24 17.83
CA GLU A 287 -15.59 21.13 18.77
C GLU A 287 -15.30 22.47 18.09
N ASP A 288 -15.97 23.47 18.61
CA ASP A 288 -15.80 24.90 18.38
C ASP A 288 -14.45 25.38 18.98
N PRO A 289 -13.51 25.94 18.20
CA PRO A 289 -12.36 26.63 18.79
C PRO A 289 -12.73 28.07 19.12
N GLY A 290 -13.11 28.31 20.38
CA GLY A 290 -13.23 29.64 20.96
C GLY A 290 -11.98 30.47 20.74
N ALA A 291 -12.19 31.63 20.11
CA ALA A 291 -11.26 32.73 20.05
C ALA A 291 -10.97 33.21 21.46
N ASP A 292 -9.69 33.24 21.88
CA ASP A 292 -9.22 34.01 23.01
C ASP A 292 -8.26 35.09 22.49
N ASP A 293 -8.81 36.28 22.46
CA ASP A 293 -8.15 37.54 22.25
C ASP A 293 -7.56 37.97 23.60
N GLY A 294 -6.26 37.95 23.75
CA GLY A 294 -5.51 38.30 24.97
C GLY A 294 -4.32 39.20 24.67
N SER A 295 -4.61 40.48 24.39
CA SER A 295 -3.71 41.61 24.49
C SER A 295 -3.20 41.78 25.93
N GLY A 296 -1.90 42.02 26.09
CA GLY A 296 -1.43 42.72 27.30
C GLY A 296 -0.04 42.38 27.81
N GLY A 297 0.91 43.33 27.68
CA GLY A 297 2.02 43.49 28.58
C GLY A 297 3.37 43.02 28.07
#